data_873f02ea256a9a23e15227190e9bb963
#
_entry.id   873f02ea256a9a23e15227190e9bb963
#
_cell.length_a   1.000
_cell.length_b   1.000
_cell.length_c   1.000
_cell.angle_alpha   90.00
_cell.angle_beta   90.00
_cell.angle_gamma   90.00
#
_symmetry.space_group_name_H-M   'P 1'
#
loop_
_entity.id
_entity.type
_entity.pdbx_description
1 polymer ?
#
loop_
_entity_poly.entity_id
_entity_poly.type
_entity_poly.pdbx_seq_one_letter_code
_entity_poly.pdbx_strand_id
1 'polypeptide(L)'
;MEVLKTLKFLTLVLLAFFVVIYVLIVSYVYFNQVEMIFQSAALPKNYQFDYQQNFEELNIKSFDDANLNGLLFKTENSKGLVFYLHGNAGTLETWGKMAKTYTNLGYDIFILDYRSFGKSEGEIENEEQLNQDISIAYKTLCSRYPENKIIIAGYSIGSGLATILASENKPKALILQSPYFSFTELSSSRVPFFPDFMKKFHLETFEHLPKINVPIYIFHGTDDQLIPYENSVRLNKLLKSNGHFYPLKNQGHIGMNENEDFQNQLKIILQ
;
A
#
# COMPACT_ATOMS: atom_id res chain seq x y z
N MET A 1 28.04 -54.00 -8.26
CA MET A 1 26.94 -53.86 -7.27
C MET A 1 27.27 -52.81 -6.21
N GLU A 2 28.47 -52.75 -5.64
CA GLU A 2 28.91 -51.76 -4.65
C GLU A 2 28.94 -50.31 -5.21
N VAL A 3 29.51 -50.12 -6.39
CA VAL A 3 29.56 -48.79 -7.04
C VAL A 3 28.14 -48.14 -7.17
N LEU A 4 27.14 -48.95 -7.51
CA LEU A 4 25.76 -48.49 -7.64
C LEU A 4 25.15 -48.14 -6.28
N LYS A 5 25.50 -48.83 -5.19
CA LYS A 5 25.09 -48.51 -3.82
C LYS A 5 25.73 -47.20 -3.35
N THR A 6 27.02 -47.03 -3.60
CA THR A 6 27.77 -45.82 -3.28
C THR A 6 27.20 -44.61 -4.03
N LEU A 7 26.89 -44.74 -5.32
CA LEU A 7 26.31 -43.66 -6.12
C LEU A 7 24.93 -43.29 -5.60
N LYS A 8 24.06 -44.26 -5.29
CA LYS A 8 22.74 -44.01 -4.68
C LYS A 8 22.86 -43.27 -3.34
N PHE A 9 23.80 -43.70 -2.49
CA PHE A 9 24.05 -43.06 -1.21
C PHE A 9 24.49 -41.60 -1.39
N LEU A 10 25.45 -41.33 -2.27
CA LEU A 10 25.91 -39.97 -2.59
C LEU A 10 24.78 -39.10 -3.15
N THR A 11 23.92 -39.64 -4.02
CA THR A 11 22.74 -38.93 -4.54
C THR A 11 21.77 -38.57 -3.43
N LEU A 12 21.50 -39.46 -2.47
CA LEU A 12 20.63 -39.20 -1.33
C LEU A 12 21.21 -38.13 -0.40
N VAL A 13 22.52 -38.18 -0.14
CA VAL A 13 23.21 -37.15 0.66
C VAL A 13 23.13 -35.80 -0.02
N LEU A 14 23.35 -35.73 -1.33
CA LEU A 14 23.25 -34.49 -2.11
C LEU A 14 21.81 -33.95 -2.10
N LEU A 15 20.82 -34.81 -2.28
CA LEU A 15 19.41 -34.43 -2.21
C LEU A 15 19.06 -33.89 -0.82
N ALA A 16 19.47 -34.58 0.24
CA ALA A 16 19.24 -34.10 1.62
C ALA A 16 19.88 -32.73 1.87
N PHE A 17 21.10 -32.53 1.34
CA PHE A 17 21.78 -31.25 1.42
C PHE A 17 20.97 -30.11 0.77
N PHE A 18 20.45 -30.31 -0.46
CA PHE A 18 19.63 -29.31 -1.13
C PHE A 18 18.29 -29.06 -0.42
N VAL A 19 17.67 -30.11 0.15
CA VAL A 19 16.45 -29.95 0.95
C VAL A 19 16.72 -29.10 2.19
N VAL A 20 17.84 -29.34 2.89
CA VAL A 20 18.22 -28.53 4.05
C VAL A 20 18.43 -27.05 3.65
N ILE A 21 19.15 -26.80 2.57
CA ILE A 21 19.35 -25.44 2.05
C ILE A 21 18.01 -24.79 1.71
N TYR A 22 17.13 -25.49 1.00
CA TYR A 22 15.81 -24.98 0.65
C TYR A 22 15.00 -24.59 1.90
N VAL A 23 14.97 -25.47 2.91
CA VAL A 23 14.28 -25.20 4.19
C VAL A 23 14.86 -23.97 4.88
N LEU A 24 16.19 -23.83 4.90
CA LEU A 24 16.85 -22.66 5.50
C LEU A 24 16.47 -21.36 4.77
N ILE A 25 16.46 -21.37 3.43
CA ILE A 25 16.11 -20.20 2.62
C ILE A 25 14.62 -19.83 2.83
N VAL A 26 13.73 -20.83 2.76
CA VAL A 26 12.29 -20.61 3.00
C VAL A 26 12.04 -20.10 4.42
N SER A 27 12.71 -20.65 5.42
CA SER A 27 12.63 -20.18 6.80
C SER A 27 13.11 -18.72 6.92
N TYR A 28 14.23 -18.39 6.29
CA TYR A 28 14.74 -17.02 6.28
C TYR A 28 13.72 -16.05 5.68
N VAL A 29 13.15 -16.38 4.51
CA VAL A 29 12.12 -15.53 3.87
C VAL A 29 10.89 -15.43 4.76
N TYR A 30 10.43 -16.54 5.37
CA TYR A 30 9.25 -16.54 6.24
C TYR A 30 9.39 -15.60 7.44
N PHE A 31 10.54 -15.61 8.11
CA PHE A 31 10.75 -14.75 9.27
C PHE A 31 11.06 -13.30 8.92
N ASN A 32 11.61 -13.03 7.73
CA ASN A 32 12.01 -11.69 7.33
C ASN A 32 11.06 -11.05 6.28
N GLN A 33 9.94 -11.69 5.90
CA GLN A 33 9.08 -11.19 4.82
C GLN A 33 8.48 -9.80 5.11
N VAL A 34 8.24 -9.44 6.37
CA VAL A 34 7.76 -8.11 6.74
C VAL A 34 8.79 -7.04 6.37
N GLU A 35 10.03 -7.21 6.78
CA GLU A 35 11.14 -6.28 6.48
C GLU A 35 11.46 -6.24 4.97
N MET A 36 11.28 -7.37 4.26
CA MET A 36 11.45 -7.41 2.81
C MET A 36 10.36 -6.63 2.07
N ILE A 37 9.15 -6.59 2.62
CA ILE A 37 8.00 -5.90 2.03
C ILE A 37 7.98 -4.43 2.47
N PHE A 38 8.06 -4.17 3.77
CA PHE A 38 7.94 -2.86 4.39
C PHE A 38 9.31 -2.34 4.81
N GLN A 39 9.82 -1.39 4.04
CA GLN A 39 11.09 -0.72 4.33
C GLN A 39 10.85 0.44 5.30
N SER A 40 10.36 0.10 6.49
CA SER A 40 10.00 1.07 7.51
C SER A 40 11.24 1.79 8.07
N ALA A 41 11.05 3.04 8.43
CA ALA A 41 12.02 3.85 9.17
C ALA A 41 11.34 4.48 10.38
N ALA A 42 11.94 4.32 11.55
CA ALA A 42 11.41 4.93 12.78
C ALA A 42 11.86 6.39 12.90
N LEU A 43 10.98 7.23 13.43
CA LEU A 43 11.31 8.59 13.87
C LEU A 43 11.31 8.66 15.41
N PRO A 44 12.15 9.50 16.02
CA PRO A 44 12.08 9.74 17.45
C PRO A 44 10.67 10.19 17.87
N LYS A 45 10.16 9.73 19.00
CA LYS A 45 8.82 10.11 19.49
C LYS A 45 8.64 11.62 19.67
N ASN A 46 9.72 12.34 19.95
CA ASN A 46 9.75 13.80 20.08
C ASN A 46 10.04 14.51 18.76
N TYR A 47 10.08 13.79 17.62
CA TYR A 47 10.27 14.40 16.31
C TYR A 47 9.16 15.40 16.04
N GLN A 48 9.55 16.60 15.61
CA GLN A 48 8.60 17.67 15.24
C GLN A 48 8.57 17.80 13.72
N PHE A 49 7.38 17.59 13.15
CA PHE A 49 7.18 17.80 11.73
C PHE A 49 7.22 19.30 11.42
N ASP A 50 7.93 19.66 10.35
CA ASP A 50 8.08 21.06 9.91
C ASP A 50 7.51 21.20 8.48
N TYR A 51 6.23 21.59 8.40
CA TYR A 51 5.54 21.89 7.16
C TYR A 51 4.97 23.30 7.20
N GLN A 52 5.09 24.01 6.07
CA GLN A 52 4.50 25.36 5.93
C GLN A 52 2.96 25.33 5.92
N GLN A 53 2.36 24.19 5.57
CA GLN A 53 0.92 24.02 5.55
C GLN A 53 0.38 23.82 6.97
N ASN A 54 -0.87 24.27 7.20
CA ASN A 54 -1.55 23.96 8.45
C ASN A 54 -1.84 22.45 8.53
N PHE A 55 -1.35 21.82 9.59
CA PHE A 55 -1.58 20.40 9.85
C PHE A 55 -1.84 20.14 11.34
N GLU A 56 -2.50 19.02 11.58
CA GLU A 56 -2.76 18.48 12.91
C GLU A 56 -2.12 17.09 12.97
N GLU A 57 -1.28 16.85 13.96
CA GLU A 57 -0.73 15.52 14.23
C GLU A 57 -1.73 14.73 15.07
N LEU A 58 -2.14 13.56 14.59
CA LEU A 58 -3.08 12.68 15.25
C LEU A 58 -2.38 11.40 15.71
N ASN A 59 -2.66 11.01 16.97
CA ASN A 59 -2.29 9.71 17.49
C ASN A 59 -3.58 8.91 17.69
N ILE A 60 -3.77 7.86 16.90
CA ILE A 60 -4.98 7.05 16.87
C ILE A 60 -4.69 5.72 17.55
N LYS A 61 -5.42 5.42 18.63
CA LYS A 61 -5.30 4.13 19.31
C LYS A 61 -5.89 3.01 18.46
N SER A 62 -5.08 1.98 18.21
CA SER A 62 -5.53 0.75 17.59
C SER A 62 -6.15 -0.23 18.59
N PHE A 63 -6.57 -1.40 18.11
CA PHE A 63 -7.33 -2.41 18.87
C PHE A 63 -6.53 -3.03 20.05
N ASP A 64 -5.19 -2.95 20.02
CA ASP A 64 -4.26 -3.45 21.02
C ASP A 64 -3.54 -2.32 21.79
N ASP A 65 -4.13 -1.13 21.81
CA ASP A 65 -3.60 0.09 22.43
C ASP A 65 -2.35 0.69 21.77
N ALA A 66 -1.82 0.13 20.68
CA ALA A 66 -0.75 0.76 19.91
C ALA A 66 -1.20 2.11 19.34
N ASN A 67 -0.36 3.14 19.43
CA ASN A 67 -0.66 4.44 18.86
C ASN A 67 -0.18 4.51 17.41
N LEU A 68 -1.09 4.77 16.50
CA LEU A 68 -0.80 5.03 15.08
C LEU A 68 -0.70 6.53 14.86
N ASN A 69 0.40 6.98 14.26
CA ASN A 69 0.66 8.39 14.01
C ASN A 69 0.20 8.77 12.60
N GLY A 70 -0.47 9.89 12.47
CA GLY A 70 -0.93 10.41 11.19
C GLY A 70 -0.91 11.94 11.16
N LEU A 71 -0.79 12.51 9.97
CA LEU A 71 -0.87 13.95 9.75
C LEU A 71 -2.11 14.31 8.96
N LEU A 72 -2.92 15.19 9.52
CA LEU A 72 -4.07 15.77 8.86
C LEU A 72 -3.74 17.21 8.40
N PHE A 73 -3.43 17.37 7.13
CA PHE A 73 -3.24 18.67 6.51
C PHE A 73 -4.60 19.28 6.18
N LYS A 74 -4.78 20.54 6.51
CA LYS A 74 -6.04 21.26 6.39
C LYS A 74 -5.97 22.37 5.35
N THR A 75 -7.08 22.57 4.65
CA THR A 75 -7.29 23.70 3.74
C THR A 75 -8.46 24.56 4.21
N GLU A 76 -8.49 25.80 3.80
CA GLU A 76 -9.65 26.68 4.03
C GLU A 76 -10.83 26.18 3.17
N ASN A 77 -12.04 26.14 3.77
CA ASN A 77 -13.27 25.72 3.08
C ASN A 77 -13.16 24.34 2.41
N SER A 78 -12.68 23.34 3.17
CA SER A 78 -12.47 21.99 2.69
C SER A 78 -13.72 21.38 2.03
N LYS A 79 -13.55 20.80 0.84
CA LYS A 79 -14.59 20.04 0.11
C LYS A 79 -14.81 18.64 0.71
N GLY A 80 -13.84 18.13 1.45
CA GLY A 80 -13.81 16.78 2.01
C GLY A 80 -12.40 16.34 2.39
N LEU A 81 -12.21 15.05 2.60
CA LEU A 81 -10.97 14.46 3.05
C LEU A 81 -10.42 13.50 2.00
N VAL A 82 -9.11 13.50 1.79
CA VAL A 82 -8.39 12.37 1.17
C VAL A 82 -7.75 11.56 2.29
N PHE A 83 -8.16 10.31 2.45
CA PHE A 83 -7.53 9.32 3.34
C PHE A 83 -6.47 8.58 2.53
N TYR A 84 -5.20 8.89 2.79
CA TYR A 84 -4.09 8.45 1.95
C TYR A 84 -3.26 7.37 2.60
N LEU A 85 -3.10 6.25 1.89
CA LEU A 85 -2.29 5.10 2.27
C LEU A 85 -1.02 5.07 1.40
N HIS A 86 0.10 5.32 2.05
CA HIS A 86 1.38 5.49 1.37
C HIS A 86 2.03 4.17 0.91
N GLY A 87 3.15 4.26 0.18
CA GLY A 87 3.94 3.13 -0.29
C GLY A 87 4.76 2.45 0.82
N ASN A 88 5.56 1.47 0.43
CA ASN A 88 6.27 0.57 1.35
C ASN A 88 7.51 1.17 2.03
N ALA A 89 7.89 2.40 1.74
CA ALA A 89 9.07 3.06 2.28
C ALA A 89 8.79 4.52 2.66
N GLY A 90 9.68 5.12 3.44
CA GLY A 90 9.55 6.51 3.91
C GLY A 90 8.72 6.62 5.17
N THR A 91 8.43 7.84 5.59
CA THR A 91 7.64 8.17 6.78
C THR A 91 6.79 9.41 6.48
N LEU A 92 5.97 9.84 7.41
CA LEU A 92 5.23 11.10 7.28
C LEU A 92 6.13 12.29 6.98
N GLU A 93 7.41 12.28 7.40
CA GLU A 93 8.39 13.33 7.04
C GLU A 93 8.58 13.47 5.52
N THR A 94 8.54 12.36 4.80
CA THR A 94 8.67 12.36 3.33
C THR A 94 7.31 12.46 2.65
N TRP A 95 6.33 11.68 3.11
CA TRP A 95 5.00 11.62 2.49
C TRP A 95 4.17 12.89 2.70
N GLY A 96 4.36 13.60 3.81
CA GLY A 96 3.68 14.87 4.06
C GLY A 96 3.96 15.94 2.99
N LYS A 97 5.09 15.87 2.29
CA LYS A 97 5.45 16.83 1.23
C LYS A 97 4.46 16.82 0.06
N MET A 98 3.85 15.66 -0.22
CA MET A 98 2.86 15.53 -1.29
C MET A 98 1.47 16.06 -0.92
N ALA A 99 1.23 16.45 0.33
CA ALA A 99 -0.07 16.95 0.77
C ALA A 99 -0.58 18.12 -0.08
N LYS A 100 0.33 18.97 -0.60
CA LYS A 100 0.02 20.08 -1.50
C LYS A 100 -0.75 19.65 -2.76
N THR A 101 -0.54 18.43 -3.25
CA THR A 101 -1.25 17.89 -4.40
C THR A 101 -2.77 17.92 -4.21
N TYR A 102 -3.24 17.67 -2.99
CA TYR A 102 -4.66 17.61 -2.67
C TYR A 102 -5.17 18.90 -2.00
N THR A 103 -4.38 19.52 -1.12
CA THR A 103 -4.80 20.75 -0.45
C THR A 103 -4.96 21.92 -1.43
N ASN A 104 -4.16 22.00 -2.48
CA ASN A 104 -4.31 22.96 -3.56
C ASN A 104 -5.62 22.77 -4.37
N LEU A 105 -6.24 21.61 -4.27
CA LEU A 105 -7.53 21.28 -4.91
C LEU A 105 -8.72 21.46 -3.95
N GLY A 106 -8.46 21.94 -2.73
CA GLY A 106 -9.46 22.21 -1.72
C GLY A 106 -9.91 20.98 -0.92
N TYR A 107 -9.08 19.95 -0.82
CA TYR A 107 -9.33 18.80 0.04
C TYR A 107 -8.34 18.77 1.19
N ASP A 108 -8.83 18.51 2.39
CA ASP A 108 -7.95 18.07 3.48
C ASP A 108 -7.35 16.71 3.12
N ILE A 109 -6.18 16.41 3.64
CA ILE A 109 -5.58 15.09 3.45
C ILE A 109 -5.03 14.56 4.77
N PHE A 110 -5.42 13.32 5.08
CA PHE A 110 -4.86 12.55 6.18
C PHE A 110 -3.94 11.47 5.63
N ILE A 111 -2.71 11.45 6.10
CA ILE A 111 -1.69 10.45 5.75
C ILE A 111 -1.36 9.68 7.02
N LEU A 112 -1.45 8.35 6.96
CA LEU A 112 -1.21 7.45 8.09
C LEU A 112 0.16 6.79 7.94
N ASP A 113 1.03 6.88 8.96
CA ASP A 113 2.15 5.96 9.13
C ASP A 113 1.64 4.63 9.71
N TYR A 114 1.90 3.52 9.03
CA TYR A 114 1.59 2.18 9.54
C TYR A 114 2.47 1.86 10.75
N ARG A 115 2.17 0.78 11.48
CA ARG A 115 3.09 0.25 12.50
C ARG A 115 4.51 0.15 11.93
N SER A 116 5.51 0.24 12.76
CA SER A 116 6.93 0.29 12.40
C SER A 116 7.37 1.52 11.59
N PHE A 117 6.45 2.37 11.11
CA PHE A 117 6.79 3.58 10.38
C PHE A 117 6.71 4.82 11.27
N GLY A 118 7.66 5.73 11.08
CA GLY A 118 7.69 7.05 11.72
C GLY A 118 7.59 6.97 13.24
N LYS A 119 6.52 7.59 13.79
CA LYS A 119 6.23 7.58 15.23
C LYS A 119 5.16 6.56 15.62
N SER A 120 4.59 5.82 14.66
CA SER A 120 3.63 4.75 14.95
C SER A 120 4.26 3.65 15.80
N GLU A 121 3.48 3.11 16.73
CA GLU A 121 3.91 2.07 17.66
C GLU A 121 3.58 0.68 17.14
N GLY A 122 4.27 -0.32 17.71
CA GLY A 122 4.10 -1.72 17.35
C GLY A 122 4.81 -2.10 16.06
N GLU A 123 4.74 -3.38 15.74
CA GLU A 123 5.33 -3.97 14.53
C GLU A 123 4.23 -4.51 13.61
N ILE A 124 4.48 -4.47 12.30
CA ILE A 124 3.59 -5.11 11.34
C ILE A 124 3.83 -6.63 11.41
N GLU A 125 2.77 -7.39 11.68
CA GLU A 125 2.85 -8.84 11.80
C GLU A 125 2.24 -9.57 10.59
N ASN A 126 1.08 -9.10 10.14
CA ASN A 126 0.31 -9.71 9.06
C ASN A 126 -0.69 -8.73 8.44
N GLU A 127 -1.33 -9.18 7.37
CA GLU A 127 -2.31 -8.40 6.62
C GLU A 127 -3.56 -8.04 7.44
N GLU A 128 -4.07 -8.96 8.26
CA GLU A 128 -5.28 -8.74 9.05
C GLU A 128 -5.08 -7.62 10.07
N GLN A 129 -3.96 -7.65 10.82
CA GLN A 129 -3.60 -6.59 11.76
C GLN A 129 -3.51 -5.23 11.06
N LEU A 130 -2.84 -5.18 9.92
CA LEU A 130 -2.65 -3.94 9.17
C LEU A 130 -3.99 -3.38 8.66
N ASN A 131 -4.87 -4.22 8.16
CA ASN A 131 -6.21 -3.82 7.73
C ASN A 131 -7.09 -3.35 8.90
N GLN A 132 -6.98 -3.96 10.08
CA GLN A 132 -7.70 -3.51 11.29
C GLN A 132 -7.22 -2.12 11.72
N ASP A 133 -5.92 -1.87 11.75
CA ASP A 133 -5.34 -0.57 12.06
C ASP A 133 -5.88 0.52 11.12
N ILE A 134 -5.83 0.26 9.81
CA ILE A 134 -6.31 1.18 8.77
C ILE A 134 -7.81 1.43 8.92
N SER A 135 -8.60 0.39 9.19
CA SER A 135 -10.05 0.51 9.42
C SER A 135 -10.38 1.39 10.64
N ILE A 136 -9.62 1.24 11.75
CA ILE A 136 -9.78 2.07 12.95
C ILE A 136 -9.42 3.52 12.64
N ALA A 137 -8.31 3.76 11.97
CA ALA A 137 -7.91 5.10 11.55
C ALA A 137 -8.97 5.75 10.64
N TYR A 138 -9.47 5.01 9.64
CA TYR A 138 -10.53 5.48 8.76
C TYR A 138 -11.82 5.83 9.52
N LYS A 139 -12.29 4.95 10.41
CA LYS A 139 -13.49 5.19 11.25
C LYS A 139 -13.32 6.40 12.16
N THR A 140 -12.10 6.63 12.67
CA THR A 140 -11.79 7.84 13.45
C THR A 140 -11.98 9.10 12.61
N LEU A 141 -11.56 9.09 11.34
CA LEU A 141 -11.75 10.23 10.44
C LEU A 141 -13.23 10.36 9.97
N CYS A 142 -13.99 9.25 9.89
CA CYS A 142 -15.44 9.29 9.62
C CYS A 142 -16.23 10.03 10.72
N SER A 143 -15.73 10.12 11.95
CA SER A 143 -16.35 10.94 13.00
C SER A 143 -16.17 12.46 12.77
N ARG A 144 -15.21 12.85 11.93
CA ARG A 144 -14.87 14.25 11.61
C ARG A 144 -15.35 14.68 10.22
N TYR A 145 -15.48 13.75 9.28
CA TYR A 145 -15.88 13.98 7.89
C TYR A 145 -17.00 13.02 7.49
N PRO A 146 -18.09 13.48 6.87
CA PRO A 146 -19.08 12.58 6.28
C PRO A 146 -18.42 11.61 5.30
N GLU A 147 -18.72 10.33 5.41
CA GLU A 147 -18.05 9.27 4.63
C GLU A 147 -18.15 9.51 3.12
N ASN A 148 -19.28 10.01 2.64
CA ASN A 148 -19.51 10.38 1.25
C ASN A 148 -18.71 11.60 0.79
N LYS A 149 -17.92 12.23 1.65
CA LYS A 149 -16.93 13.28 1.34
C LYS A 149 -15.49 12.81 1.53
N ILE A 150 -15.28 11.53 1.90
CA ILE A 150 -13.96 10.95 2.04
C ILE A 150 -13.59 10.23 0.74
N ILE A 151 -12.43 10.53 0.20
CA ILE A 151 -11.80 9.81 -0.90
C ILE A 151 -10.72 8.94 -0.30
N ILE A 152 -10.73 7.64 -0.60
CA ILE A 152 -9.62 6.76 -0.24
C ILE A 152 -8.61 6.81 -1.38
N ALA A 153 -7.35 7.03 -1.06
CA ALA A 153 -6.26 7.01 -2.03
C ALA A 153 -5.14 6.09 -1.57
N GLY A 154 -4.54 5.34 -2.49
CA GLY A 154 -3.44 4.44 -2.17
C GLY A 154 -2.38 4.40 -3.24
N TYR A 155 -1.12 4.38 -2.82
CA TYR A 155 0.04 4.34 -3.69
C TYR A 155 0.84 3.06 -3.50
N SER A 156 1.19 2.38 -4.60
CA SER A 156 2.01 1.17 -4.55
C SER A 156 1.37 0.12 -3.62
N ILE A 157 2.07 -0.34 -2.56
CA ILE A 157 1.48 -1.29 -1.59
C ILE A 157 0.21 -0.73 -0.94
N GLY A 158 0.15 0.58 -0.70
CA GLY A 158 -1.03 1.25 -0.18
C GLY A 158 -2.26 1.15 -1.10
N SER A 159 -2.08 0.84 -2.39
CA SER A 159 -3.20 0.68 -3.33
C SER A 159 -4.03 -0.58 -3.04
N GLY A 160 -3.41 -1.69 -2.67
CA GLY A 160 -4.12 -2.89 -2.23
C GLY A 160 -4.88 -2.66 -0.93
N LEU A 161 -4.22 -2.04 0.05
CA LEU A 161 -4.82 -1.66 1.33
C LEU A 161 -6.03 -0.70 1.13
N ALA A 162 -5.87 0.29 0.24
CA ALA A 162 -6.94 1.21 -0.13
C ALA A 162 -8.12 0.50 -0.80
N THR A 163 -7.83 -0.50 -1.64
CA THR A 163 -8.88 -1.29 -2.32
C THR A 163 -9.65 -2.15 -1.33
N ILE A 164 -8.97 -2.81 -0.39
CA ILE A 164 -9.61 -3.59 0.69
C ILE A 164 -10.51 -2.66 1.51
N LEU A 165 -9.97 -1.55 2.01
CA LEU A 165 -10.73 -0.57 2.79
C LEU A 165 -11.97 -0.05 2.04
N ALA A 166 -11.82 0.31 0.77
CA ALA A 166 -12.93 0.82 -0.04
C ALA A 166 -13.98 -0.26 -0.36
N SER A 167 -13.61 -1.55 -0.39
CA SER A 167 -14.54 -2.65 -0.64
C SER A 167 -15.49 -2.90 0.55
N GLU A 168 -15.12 -2.47 1.74
CA GLU A 168 -15.85 -2.65 3.00
C GLU A 168 -16.60 -1.39 3.43
N ASN A 169 -16.38 -0.26 2.76
CA ASN A 169 -16.89 1.06 3.13
C ASN A 169 -17.57 1.75 1.94
N LYS A 170 -18.10 2.97 2.16
CA LYS A 170 -18.79 3.75 1.12
C LYS A 170 -18.19 5.15 0.96
N PRO A 171 -16.88 5.25 0.63
CA PRO A 171 -16.25 6.55 0.42
C PRO A 171 -16.86 7.28 -0.78
N LYS A 172 -16.45 8.54 -1.00
CA LYS A 172 -16.81 9.30 -2.20
C LYS A 172 -16.24 8.68 -3.47
N ALA A 173 -14.99 8.22 -3.41
CA ALA A 173 -14.26 7.61 -4.53
C ALA A 173 -13.02 6.84 -4.02
N LEU A 174 -12.43 6.04 -4.91
CA LEU A 174 -11.15 5.38 -4.72
C LEU A 174 -10.16 5.85 -5.79
N ILE A 175 -8.95 6.26 -5.37
CA ILE A 175 -7.84 6.63 -6.26
C ILE A 175 -6.68 5.67 -6.02
N LEU A 176 -6.24 4.98 -7.07
CA LEU A 176 -5.13 4.04 -7.04
C LEU A 176 -3.97 4.52 -7.89
N GLN A 177 -2.80 4.63 -7.28
CA GLN A 177 -1.56 5.05 -7.93
C GLN A 177 -0.61 3.86 -8.01
N SER A 178 -0.20 3.46 -9.21
CA SER A 178 0.63 2.27 -9.50
C SER A 178 0.14 1.01 -8.75
N PRO A 179 -1.15 0.60 -8.91
CA PRO A 179 -1.64 -0.60 -8.25
C PRO A 179 -1.11 -1.88 -8.89
N TYR A 180 -0.95 -2.91 -8.06
CA TYR A 180 -0.72 -4.29 -8.53
C TYR A 180 -2.07 -5.03 -8.64
N PHE A 181 -2.11 -6.03 -9.52
CA PHE A 181 -3.26 -6.90 -9.68
C PHE A 181 -3.43 -7.85 -8.49
N SER A 182 -2.33 -8.52 -8.12
CA SER A 182 -2.20 -9.44 -7.00
C SER A 182 -0.83 -9.25 -6.37
N PHE A 183 -0.77 -9.03 -5.06
CA PHE A 183 0.50 -8.97 -4.35
C PHE A 183 1.13 -10.36 -4.22
N THR A 184 0.31 -11.40 -4.15
CA THR A 184 0.78 -12.80 -4.21
C THR A 184 1.54 -13.05 -5.51
N GLU A 185 0.97 -12.71 -6.68
CA GLU A 185 1.65 -12.86 -7.97
C GLU A 185 2.94 -12.00 -8.05
N LEU A 186 2.86 -10.73 -7.62
CA LEU A 186 3.99 -9.82 -7.65
C LEU A 186 5.16 -10.33 -6.79
N SER A 187 4.88 -10.78 -5.59
CA SER A 187 5.89 -11.33 -4.67
C SER A 187 6.44 -12.68 -5.17
N SER A 188 5.60 -13.55 -5.74
CA SER A 188 6.03 -14.81 -6.35
C SER A 188 6.96 -14.60 -7.54
N SER A 189 6.77 -13.54 -8.32
CA SER A 189 7.68 -13.20 -9.42
C SER A 189 9.10 -12.85 -8.94
N ARG A 190 9.24 -12.37 -7.70
CA ARG A 190 10.52 -11.98 -7.09
C ARG A 190 11.16 -13.08 -6.26
N VAL A 191 10.32 -13.92 -5.61
CA VAL A 191 10.76 -15.01 -4.74
C VAL A 191 10.00 -16.29 -5.14
N PRO A 192 10.27 -16.84 -6.35
CA PRO A 192 9.44 -17.90 -6.96
C PRO A 192 9.50 -19.24 -6.21
N PHE A 193 10.50 -19.43 -5.35
CA PHE A 193 10.66 -20.64 -4.54
C PHE A 193 9.91 -20.57 -3.19
N PHE A 194 9.31 -19.43 -2.83
CA PHE A 194 8.60 -19.26 -1.57
C PHE A 194 7.12 -19.62 -1.74
N PRO A 195 6.59 -20.63 -1.01
CA PRO A 195 5.23 -21.09 -1.20
C PRO A 195 4.19 -20.03 -0.81
N ASP A 196 3.13 -19.88 -1.62
CA ASP A 196 2.09 -18.87 -1.40
C ASP A 196 1.38 -19.02 -0.05
N PHE A 197 1.15 -20.27 0.42
CA PHE A 197 0.49 -20.53 1.71
C PHE A 197 1.31 -20.08 2.93
N MET A 198 2.58 -19.76 2.76
CA MET A 198 3.46 -19.23 3.82
C MET A 198 3.54 -17.69 3.81
N LYS A 199 2.91 -17.02 2.85
CA LYS A 199 2.88 -15.56 2.78
C LYS A 199 1.97 -14.99 3.84
N LYS A 200 2.42 -13.95 4.52
CA LYS A 200 1.64 -13.19 5.52
C LYS A 200 0.80 -12.08 4.88
N PHE A 201 1.08 -11.73 3.64
CA PHE A 201 0.41 -10.66 2.89
C PHE A 201 0.05 -11.17 1.49
N HIS A 202 -1.23 -11.15 1.20
CA HIS A 202 -1.78 -11.51 -0.11
C HIS A 202 -2.20 -10.26 -0.87
N LEU A 203 -2.95 -9.35 -0.23
CA LEU A 203 -3.39 -8.04 -0.74
C LEU A 203 -3.90 -8.16 -2.19
N GLU A 204 -4.95 -8.96 -2.38
CA GLU A 204 -5.48 -9.31 -3.70
C GLU A 204 -6.39 -8.21 -4.24
N THR A 205 -5.82 -7.22 -4.94
CA THR A 205 -6.58 -6.08 -5.48
C THR A 205 -7.71 -6.54 -6.40
N PHE A 206 -7.47 -7.58 -7.23
CA PHE A 206 -8.44 -8.10 -8.19
C PHE A 206 -9.69 -8.71 -7.54
N GLU A 207 -9.58 -9.21 -6.31
CA GLU A 207 -10.71 -9.80 -5.59
C GLU A 207 -11.63 -8.74 -4.97
N HIS A 208 -11.05 -7.61 -4.55
CA HIS A 208 -11.75 -6.56 -3.85
C HIS A 208 -12.30 -5.49 -4.80
N LEU A 209 -11.60 -5.18 -5.88
CA LEU A 209 -11.98 -4.13 -6.83
C LEU A 209 -13.42 -4.29 -7.37
N PRO A 210 -13.89 -5.49 -7.77
CA PRO A 210 -15.25 -5.68 -8.26
C PRO A 210 -16.35 -5.47 -7.20
N LYS A 211 -16.02 -5.51 -5.91
CA LYS A 211 -16.97 -5.29 -4.80
C LYS A 211 -17.31 -3.81 -4.62
N ILE A 212 -16.45 -2.91 -5.14
CA ILE A 212 -16.56 -1.46 -4.96
C ILE A 212 -17.61 -0.90 -5.91
N ASN A 213 -18.50 -0.03 -5.39
CA ASN A 213 -19.58 0.58 -6.15
C ASN A 213 -19.44 2.10 -6.35
N VAL A 214 -18.42 2.70 -5.72
CA VAL A 214 -18.09 4.12 -5.89
C VAL A 214 -17.18 4.32 -7.10
N PRO A 215 -17.01 5.55 -7.62
CA PRO A 215 -16.05 5.83 -8.69
C PRO A 215 -14.63 5.38 -8.33
N ILE A 216 -13.95 4.75 -9.29
CA ILE A 216 -12.58 4.26 -9.14
C ILE A 216 -11.73 4.92 -10.22
N TYR A 217 -10.58 5.46 -9.81
CA TYR A 217 -9.61 6.11 -10.68
C TYR A 217 -8.25 5.44 -10.53
N ILE A 218 -7.77 4.78 -11.58
CA ILE A 218 -6.47 4.12 -11.61
C ILE A 218 -5.49 4.96 -12.41
N PHE A 219 -4.34 5.26 -11.83
CA PHE A 219 -3.21 5.92 -12.49
C PHE A 219 -1.99 4.99 -12.49
N HIS A 220 -1.35 4.82 -13.63
CA HIS A 220 -0.16 3.97 -13.72
C HIS A 220 0.81 4.49 -14.77
N GLY A 221 2.08 4.55 -14.40
CA GLY A 221 3.16 4.93 -15.30
C GLY A 221 3.47 3.82 -16.31
N THR A 222 3.57 4.17 -17.61
CA THR A 222 3.88 3.18 -18.66
C THR A 222 5.25 2.56 -18.52
N ASP A 223 6.19 3.23 -17.84
CA ASP A 223 7.57 2.82 -17.66
C ASP A 223 7.87 2.34 -16.22
N ASP A 224 6.81 1.95 -15.48
CA ASP A 224 6.94 1.43 -14.12
C ASP A 224 7.66 0.07 -14.12
N GLN A 225 8.89 0.06 -13.62
CA GLN A 225 9.74 -1.14 -13.54
C GLN A 225 9.55 -1.90 -12.21
N LEU A 226 8.88 -1.28 -11.24
CA LEU A 226 8.64 -1.89 -9.93
C LEU A 226 7.36 -2.71 -9.91
N ILE A 227 6.27 -2.11 -10.39
CA ILE A 227 4.99 -2.79 -10.60
C ILE A 227 4.67 -2.68 -12.09
N PRO A 228 4.81 -3.75 -12.87
CA PRO A 228 4.60 -3.70 -14.32
C PRO A 228 3.22 -3.11 -14.69
N TYR A 229 3.20 -2.19 -15.62
CA TYR A 229 2.01 -1.49 -16.11
C TYR A 229 0.84 -2.43 -16.45
N GLU A 230 1.14 -3.65 -16.90
CA GLU A 230 0.15 -4.70 -17.22
C GLU A 230 -0.77 -5.04 -16.02
N ASN A 231 -0.32 -4.82 -14.79
CA ASN A 231 -1.17 -4.98 -13.60
C ASN A 231 -2.42 -4.08 -13.69
N SER A 232 -2.24 -2.81 -14.04
CA SER A 232 -3.38 -1.89 -14.20
C SER A 232 -4.19 -2.16 -15.47
N VAL A 233 -3.59 -2.64 -16.54
CA VAL A 233 -4.33 -3.10 -17.73
C VAL A 233 -5.25 -4.27 -17.37
N ARG A 234 -4.79 -5.20 -16.54
CA ARG A 234 -5.63 -6.31 -16.01
C ARG A 234 -6.73 -5.79 -15.10
N LEU A 235 -6.43 -4.88 -14.16
CA LEU A 235 -7.42 -4.28 -13.26
C LEU A 235 -8.47 -3.47 -14.01
N ASN A 236 -8.11 -2.77 -15.08
CA ASN A 236 -9.03 -2.01 -15.91
C ASN A 236 -10.15 -2.90 -16.50
N LYS A 237 -9.86 -4.17 -16.80
CA LYS A 237 -10.87 -5.13 -17.29
C LYS A 237 -11.93 -5.49 -16.23
N LEU A 238 -11.65 -5.22 -14.97
CA LEU A 238 -12.54 -5.47 -13.83
C LEU A 238 -13.33 -4.23 -13.40
N LEU A 239 -13.02 -3.06 -13.96
CA LEU A 239 -13.70 -1.81 -13.62
C LEU A 239 -15.17 -1.85 -14.13
N LYS A 240 -16.06 -1.30 -13.29
CA LYS A 240 -17.45 -1.02 -13.68
C LYS A 240 -17.53 0.25 -14.53
N SER A 241 -18.72 0.61 -14.99
CA SER A 241 -18.96 1.78 -15.85
C SER A 241 -18.56 3.13 -15.24
N ASN A 242 -18.38 3.21 -13.93
CA ASN A 242 -17.92 4.39 -13.18
C ASN A 242 -16.42 4.34 -12.83
N GLY A 243 -15.68 3.39 -13.39
CA GLY A 243 -14.25 3.27 -13.24
C GLY A 243 -13.48 3.87 -14.41
N HIS A 244 -12.33 4.44 -14.14
CA HIS A 244 -11.48 5.13 -15.12
C HIS A 244 -10.01 4.71 -14.95
N PHE A 245 -9.33 4.49 -16.07
CA PHE A 245 -7.91 4.16 -16.10
C PHE A 245 -7.14 5.22 -16.91
N TYR A 246 -6.13 5.80 -16.29
CA TYR A 246 -5.29 6.86 -16.83
C TYR A 246 -3.83 6.39 -16.95
N PRO A 247 -3.40 5.95 -18.15
CA PRO A 247 -2.00 5.71 -18.42
C PRO A 247 -1.19 7.01 -18.36
N LEU A 248 -0.12 7.01 -17.56
CA LEU A 248 0.81 8.13 -17.49
C LEU A 248 2.03 7.82 -18.37
N LYS A 249 2.12 8.47 -19.50
CA LYS A 249 3.16 8.19 -20.49
C LYS A 249 4.55 8.58 -19.99
N ASN A 250 5.53 7.70 -20.21
CA ASN A 250 6.93 7.88 -19.81
C ASN A 250 7.11 8.09 -18.28
N GLN A 251 6.12 7.74 -17.46
CA GLN A 251 6.16 7.81 -16.02
C GLN A 251 6.66 6.47 -15.48
N GLY A 252 7.68 6.51 -14.61
CA GLY A 252 8.11 5.37 -13.80
C GLY A 252 7.28 5.22 -12.52
N HIS A 253 7.76 4.35 -11.60
CA HIS A 253 7.06 4.11 -10.33
C HIS A 253 7.05 5.33 -9.42
N ILE A 254 8.16 6.06 -9.31
CA ILE A 254 8.35 7.19 -8.39
C ILE A 254 8.01 8.52 -9.11
N GLY A 255 7.56 9.53 -8.34
CA GLY A 255 7.35 10.89 -8.87
C GLY A 255 5.97 11.08 -9.53
N MET A 256 5.00 10.20 -9.27
CA MET A 256 3.67 10.33 -9.87
C MET A 256 2.92 11.58 -9.40
N ASN A 257 3.12 12.01 -8.16
CA ASN A 257 2.48 13.21 -7.63
C ASN A 257 2.97 14.51 -8.30
N GLU A 258 4.17 14.50 -8.89
CA GLU A 258 4.79 15.58 -9.65
C GLU A 258 4.46 15.52 -11.14
N ASN A 259 3.85 14.42 -11.62
CA ASN A 259 3.47 14.24 -13.02
C ASN A 259 2.33 15.18 -13.40
N GLU A 260 2.52 15.97 -14.47
CA GLU A 260 1.55 16.97 -14.92
C GLU A 260 0.22 16.36 -15.36
N ASP A 261 0.25 15.22 -16.08
CA ASP A 261 -0.97 14.54 -16.54
C ASP A 261 -1.77 14.02 -15.33
N PHE A 262 -1.08 13.46 -14.32
CA PHE A 262 -1.72 13.05 -13.06
C PHE A 262 -2.39 14.24 -12.38
N GLN A 263 -1.67 15.36 -12.22
CA GLN A 263 -2.20 16.55 -11.54
C GLN A 263 -3.39 17.16 -12.31
N ASN A 264 -3.33 17.20 -13.65
CA ASN A 264 -4.42 17.71 -14.48
C ASN A 264 -5.67 16.83 -14.39
N GLN A 265 -5.53 15.49 -14.44
CA GLN A 265 -6.64 14.58 -14.27
C GLN A 265 -7.21 14.63 -12.85
N LEU A 266 -6.35 14.69 -11.83
CA LEU A 266 -6.77 14.81 -10.43
C LEU A 266 -7.59 16.09 -10.21
N LYS A 267 -7.19 17.21 -10.83
CA LYS A 267 -7.94 18.46 -10.78
C LYS A 267 -9.35 18.32 -11.36
N ILE A 268 -9.52 17.57 -12.44
CA ILE A 268 -10.84 17.29 -13.05
C ILE A 268 -11.68 16.41 -12.13
N ILE A 269 -11.08 15.37 -11.54
CA ILE A 269 -11.76 14.40 -10.67
C ILE A 269 -12.23 15.06 -9.36
N LEU A 270 -11.47 16.04 -8.85
CA LEU A 270 -11.69 16.67 -7.54
C LEU A 270 -12.41 18.04 -7.63
N GLN A 271 -12.86 18.44 -8.79
CA GLN A 271 -13.76 19.61 -8.94
C GLN A 271 -15.12 19.31 -8.33
#